data_8f1aebce0add00e7a82d55fca049e64f
#
_entry.id   8f1aebce0add00e7a82d55fca049e64f
#
_cell.length_a   1.000
_cell.length_b   1.000
_cell.length_c   1.000
_cell.angle_alpha   90.00
_cell.angle_beta   90.00
_cell.angle_gamma   90.00
#
_symmetry.space_group_name_H-M   'P 1'
#
loop_
_entity.id
_entity.type
_entity.pdbx_description
1 polymer ?
#
loop_
_entity_poly.entity_id
_entity_poly.type
_entity_poly.pdbx_seq_one_letter_code
_entity_poly.pdbx_strand_id
1 'polypeptide(L)'
;MILKTLKLDRRRALVAILSCLGVFLLSTLFGGTASAATLQEIKQRGYMIVATEDDYPPFEFVKDGVGMGLDHDLFRLLQKEGPFEIRQQILPWQGLLAGVATGQYDVALSAGIITDERVKSLTFTMPIAPGTHFIVMRKGENRIKTIADLNGLTVGVQQGSAQYQALPELQEILEKGGGKLGKVVQYASYPEAYQDLAAGRTDYVVNSAVTVASLVRERPTVFQAGTFPVSRTSYHAWAVKRGNNELRDYLNGFLKRMHENGTLYQLQEKWFGQSFRNMPRVGLLPGDRPMPD
;
A
#
# COMPACT_ATOMS: atom_id res chain seq x y z
N MET A 1 3.19 -25.57 73.79
CA MET A 1 2.82 -25.12 72.43
C MET A 1 4.14 -24.82 71.71
N ILE A 2 4.54 -25.70 70.80
CA ILE A 2 5.94 -25.86 70.32
C ILE A 2 6.03 -25.16 68.94
N LEU A 3 6.83 -24.08 68.91
CA LEU A 3 7.26 -23.48 67.61
C LEU A 3 8.43 -24.31 67.06
N LYS A 4 8.18 -25.02 65.91
CA LYS A 4 9.25 -25.63 65.13
C LYS A 4 9.84 -24.59 64.22
N THR A 5 11.05 -24.13 64.47
CA THR A 5 11.83 -23.29 63.51
C THR A 5 12.35 -24.15 62.37
N LEU A 6 11.87 -23.87 61.14
CA LEU A 6 12.42 -24.42 59.91
C LEU A 6 13.80 -23.78 59.64
N LYS A 7 14.87 -24.54 59.83
CA LYS A 7 16.20 -24.17 59.32
C LYS A 7 16.23 -24.39 57.80
N LEU A 8 16.15 -23.32 57.05
CA LEU A 8 16.33 -23.35 55.60
C LEU A 8 17.81 -23.61 55.28
N ASP A 9 18.09 -24.73 54.63
CA ASP A 9 19.45 -25.13 54.26
C ASP A 9 20.02 -24.20 53.19
N ARG A 10 20.96 -23.31 53.59
CA ARG A 10 21.55 -22.28 52.70
C ARG A 10 22.18 -22.85 51.42
N ARG A 11 22.61 -24.12 51.42
CA ARG A 11 23.17 -24.77 50.22
C ARG A 11 22.11 -25.09 49.17
N ARG A 12 20.89 -25.45 49.58
CA ARG A 12 19.78 -25.70 48.63
C ARG A 12 19.21 -24.41 48.02
N ALA A 13 19.21 -23.32 48.78
CA ALA A 13 18.81 -22.01 48.28
C ALA A 13 19.79 -21.44 47.22
N LEU A 14 21.11 -21.64 47.40
CA LEU A 14 22.13 -21.22 46.45
C LEU A 14 22.04 -21.97 45.09
N VAL A 15 21.77 -23.27 45.13
CA VAL A 15 21.63 -24.10 43.92
C VAL A 15 20.35 -23.72 43.13
N ALA A 16 19.24 -23.40 43.82
CA ALA A 16 18.02 -22.95 43.18
C ALA A 16 18.17 -21.58 42.50
N ILE A 17 18.94 -20.66 43.13
CA ILE A 17 19.16 -19.31 42.55
C ILE A 17 20.10 -19.39 41.32
N LEU A 18 21.13 -20.24 41.34
CA LEU A 18 22.01 -20.44 40.17
C LEU A 18 21.29 -21.12 39.01
N SER A 19 20.34 -22.04 39.26
CA SER A 19 19.54 -22.69 38.23
C SER A 19 18.54 -21.73 37.56
N CYS A 20 17.96 -20.78 38.32
CA CYS A 20 17.07 -19.76 37.79
C CYS A 20 17.82 -18.68 36.97
N LEU A 21 19.03 -18.29 37.34
CA LEU A 21 19.84 -17.36 36.55
C LEU A 21 20.33 -17.97 35.23
N GLY A 22 20.62 -19.27 35.18
CA GLY A 22 21.04 -19.97 33.96
C GLY A 22 19.95 -20.06 32.90
N VAL A 23 18.68 -20.19 33.32
CA VAL A 23 17.53 -20.24 32.40
C VAL A 23 17.16 -18.84 31.88
N PHE A 24 17.38 -17.77 32.65
CA PHE A 24 17.12 -16.40 32.25
C PHE A 24 18.16 -15.83 31.26
N LEU A 25 19.41 -16.33 31.30
CA LEU A 25 20.44 -15.90 30.33
C LEU A 25 20.35 -16.58 28.97
N LEU A 26 19.65 -17.72 28.82
CA LEU A 26 19.46 -18.36 27.53
C LEU A 26 18.28 -17.79 26.72
N SER A 27 17.36 -17.05 27.36
CA SER A 27 16.20 -16.46 26.70
C SER A 27 16.46 -15.08 26.05
N THR A 28 17.63 -14.47 26.27
CA THR A 28 17.97 -13.15 25.69
C THR A 28 18.72 -13.20 24.35
N LEU A 29 19.01 -14.39 23.81
CA LEU A 29 19.78 -14.53 22.56
C LEU A 29 18.93 -14.71 21.30
N PHE A 30 17.59 -14.68 21.41
CA PHE A 30 16.68 -14.72 20.25
C PHE A 30 15.86 -13.45 20.05
N GLY A 31 16.39 -12.31 20.49
CA GLY A 31 15.93 -11.01 20.05
C GLY A 31 16.45 -10.71 18.64
N GLY A 32 16.14 -11.55 17.68
CA GLY A 32 16.39 -11.25 16.26
C GLY A 32 15.63 -9.97 15.93
N THR A 33 16.34 -8.89 15.64
CA THR A 33 15.73 -7.73 14.97
C THR A 33 15.00 -8.27 13.75
N ALA A 34 13.68 -8.07 13.68
CA ALA A 34 12.88 -8.44 12.52
C ALA A 34 13.41 -7.67 11.32
N SER A 35 14.40 -8.25 10.65
CA SER A 35 14.88 -7.77 9.35
C SER A 35 14.00 -8.40 8.30
N ALA A 36 13.59 -7.63 7.28
CA ALA A 36 12.89 -8.23 6.14
C ALA A 36 13.76 -9.32 5.54
N ALA A 37 13.15 -10.47 5.27
CA ALA A 37 13.87 -11.59 4.72
C ALA A 37 14.38 -11.27 3.31
N THR A 38 15.63 -11.62 3.06
CA THR A 38 16.22 -11.61 1.71
C THR A 38 15.56 -12.68 0.85
N LEU A 39 15.72 -12.59 -0.47
CA LEU A 39 15.21 -13.63 -1.38
C LEU A 39 15.80 -15.02 -1.06
N GLN A 40 17.07 -15.08 -0.61
CA GLN A 40 17.71 -16.32 -0.20
C GLN A 40 17.05 -16.93 1.05
N GLU A 41 16.79 -16.11 2.06
CA GLU A 41 16.09 -16.53 3.29
C GLU A 41 14.65 -16.99 3.00
N ILE A 42 13.94 -16.30 2.09
CA ILE A 42 12.61 -16.72 1.61
C ILE A 42 12.69 -18.11 0.98
N LYS A 43 13.66 -18.35 0.10
CA LYS A 43 13.88 -19.66 -0.53
C LYS A 43 14.22 -20.74 0.50
N GLN A 44 15.06 -20.44 1.49
CA GLN A 44 15.44 -21.38 2.55
C GLN A 44 14.28 -21.73 3.48
N ARG A 45 13.44 -20.76 3.87
CA ARG A 45 12.27 -21.01 4.72
C ARG A 45 11.07 -21.58 3.96
N GLY A 46 11.12 -21.56 2.61
CA GLY A 46 10.13 -22.16 1.73
C GLY A 46 8.84 -21.34 1.52
N TYR A 47 8.75 -20.12 2.01
CA TYR A 47 7.56 -19.27 1.80
C TYR A 47 7.89 -17.77 1.78
N MET A 48 7.03 -16.98 1.12
CA MET A 48 7.03 -15.51 1.10
C MET A 48 5.73 -14.99 1.73
N ILE A 49 5.82 -13.95 2.56
CA ILE A 49 4.65 -13.30 3.18
C ILE A 49 4.34 -12.04 2.40
N VAL A 50 3.15 -11.96 1.80
CA VAL A 50 2.69 -10.78 1.09
C VAL A 50 1.51 -10.13 1.81
N ALA A 51 1.53 -8.79 1.91
CA ALA A 51 0.45 -7.98 2.43
C ALA A 51 -0.33 -7.36 1.27
N THR A 52 -1.67 -7.44 1.33
CA THR A 52 -2.59 -6.91 0.32
C THR A 52 -3.70 -6.14 1.02
N GLU A 53 -4.05 -4.94 0.53
CA GLU A 53 -5.16 -4.16 1.07
C GLU A 53 -6.50 -4.88 0.82
N ASP A 54 -7.44 -4.73 1.76
CA ASP A 54 -8.72 -5.41 1.74
C ASP A 54 -9.80 -4.69 0.92
N ASP A 55 -9.65 -3.38 0.64
CA ASP A 55 -10.73 -2.58 0.07
C ASP A 55 -10.27 -1.41 -0.83
N TYR A 56 -9.51 -1.72 -1.89
CA TYR A 56 -9.04 -0.76 -2.90
C TYR A 56 -9.38 -1.21 -4.35
N PRO A 57 -10.69 -1.30 -4.71
CA PRO A 57 -11.07 -1.61 -6.08
C PRO A 57 -10.62 -0.53 -7.06
N PRO A 58 -10.24 -0.89 -8.30
CA PRO A 58 -10.26 -2.20 -8.93
C PRO A 58 -8.96 -3.01 -8.78
N PHE A 59 -8.02 -2.57 -7.93
CA PHE A 59 -6.73 -3.21 -7.75
C PHE A 59 -6.81 -4.45 -6.86
N GLU A 60 -7.26 -4.29 -5.62
CA GLU A 60 -7.45 -5.35 -4.65
C GLU A 60 -8.64 -5.04 -3.73
N PHE A 61 -9.50 -6.01 -3.51
CA PHE A 61 -10.65 -5.92 -2.60
C PHE A 61 -11.20 -7.31 -2.30
N VAL A 62 -11.95 -7.41 -1.20
CA VAL A 62 -12.64 -8.66 -0.84
C VAL A 62 -14.12 -8.51 -1.11
N LYS A 63 -14.69 -9.43 -1.87
CA LYS A 63 -16.12 -9.52 -2.11
C LYS A 63 -16.59 -10.95 -1.85
N ASP A 64 -17.58 -11.12 -1.00
CA ASP A 64 -18.13 -12.42 -0.61
C ASP A 64 -17.06 -13.41 -0.11
N GLY A 65 -16.06 -12.88 0.63
CA GLY A 65 -14.92 -13.65 1.14
C GLY A 65 -13.84 -13.99 0.10
N VAL A 66 -13.98 -13.53 -1.14
CA VAL A 66 -13.04 -13.80 -2.23
C VAL A 66 -12.24 -12.53 -2.56
N GLY A 67 -10.90 -12.66 -2.57
CA GLY A 67 -10.00 -11.62 -3.04
C GLY A 67 -10.15 -11.42 -4.56
N MET A 68 -10.45 -10.20 -4.98
CA MET A 68 -10.69 -9.79 -6.37
C MET A 68 -9.85 -8.57 -6.73
N GLY A 69 -9.68 -8.33 -8.02
CA GLY A 69 -8.91 -7.19 -8.53
C GLY A 69 -7.63 -7.60 -9.25
N LEU A 70 -6.94 -6.61 -9.82
CA LEU A 70 -5.72 -6.81 -10.60
C LEU A 70 -4.65 -7.54 -9.77
N ASP A 71 -4.41 -7.08 -8.55
CA ASP A 71 -3.34 -7.59 -7.70
C ASP A 71 -3.62 -9.02 -7.21
N HIS A 72 -4.88 -9.36 -6.93
CA HIS A 72 -5.24 -10.74 -6.61
C HIS A 72 -5.10 -11.70 -7.81
N ASP A 73 -5.37 -11.23 -9.03
CA ASP A 73 -5.14 -12.06 -10.23
C ASP A 73 -3.64 -12.24 -10.48
N LEU A 74 -2.83 -11.19 -10.35
CA LEU A 74 -1.37 -11.28 -10.44
C LEU A 74 -0.78 -12.15 -9.32
N PHE A 75 -1.30 -12.05 -8.08
CA PHE A 75 -0.93 -12.92 -6.98
C PHE A 75 -1.11 -14.41 -7.32
N ARG A 76 -2.27 -14.78 -7.88
CA ARG A 76 -2.55 -16.19 -8.26
C ARG A 76 -1.59 -16.69 -9.33
N LEU A 77 -1.18 -15.84 -10.26
CA LEU A 77 -0.18 -16.17 -11.28
C LEU A 77 1.22 -16.32 -10.68
N LEU A 78 1.62 -15.38 -9.82
CA LEU A 78 2.91 -15.43 -9.12
C LEU A 78 3.02 -16.69 -8.25
N GLN A 79 1.94 -17.08 -7.56
CA GLN A 79 1.89 -18.29 -6.74
C GLN A 79 2.09 -19.58 -7.57
N LYS A 80 1.60 -19.60 -8.81
CA LYS A 80 1.78 -20.77 -9.72
C LYS A 80 3.19 -20.87 -10.28
N GLU A 81 3.90 -19.75 -10.43
CA GLU A 81 5.24 -19.71 -11.03
C GLU A 81 6.37 -19.77 -9.97
N GLY A 82 6.07 -19.45 -8.73
CA GLY A 82 7.07 -19.32 -7.67
C GLY A 82 7.65 -20.65 -7.20
N PRO A 83 8.96 -20.69 -6.81
CA PRO A 83 9.61 -21.88 -6.26
C PRO A 83 9.32 -22.08 -4.77
N PHE A 84 8.47 -21.26 -4.15
CA PHE A 84 8.10 -21.28 -2.73
C PHE A 84 6.63 -20.91 -2.55
N GLU A 85 6.06 -21.31 -1.42
CA GLU A 85 4.69 -20.91 -1.04
C GLU A 85 4.58 -19.38 -0.91
N ILE A 86 3.45 -18.79 -1.31
CA ILE A 86 3.15 -17.37 -1.04
C ILE A 86 1.96 -17.30 -0.08
N ARG A 87 2.23 -16.80 1.12
CA ARG A 87 1.24 -16.60 2.18
C ARG A 87 0.72 -15.18 2.12
N GLN A 88 -0.50 -15.02 1.66
CA GLN A 88 -1.14 -13.73 1.58
C GLN A 88 -1.79 -13.36 2.91
N GLN A 89 -1.57 -12.13 3.37
CA GLN A 89 -2.31 -11.49 4.45
C GLN A 89 -3.08 -10.31 3.87
N ILE A 90 -4.41 -10.38 3.99
CA ILE A 90 -5.33 -9.31 3.57
C ILE A 90 -5.64 -8.49 4.81
N LEU A 91 -5.42 -7.18 4.75
CA LEU A 91 -5.51 -6.28 5.89
C LEU A 91 -5.85 -4.84 5.44
N PRO A 92 -6.34 -3.98 6.36
CA PRO A 92 -6.55 -2.57 6.05
C PRO A 92 -5.25 -1.88 5.61
N TRP A 93 -5.38 -0.84 4.76
CA TRP A 93 -4.25 -0.04 4.28
C TRP A 93 -3.33 0.48 5.38
N GLN A 94 -3.93 0.89 6.51
CA GLN A 94 -3.19 1.43 7.64
C GLN A 94 -2.21 0.40 8.21
N GLY A 95 -0.92 0.76 8.23
CA GLY A 95 0.14 -0.11 8.72
C GLY A 95 0.74 -1.07 7.69
N LEU A 96 0.09 -1.30 6.52
CA LEU A 96 0.56 -2.25 5.50
C LEU A 96 1.99 -1.94 5.05
N LEU A 97 2.25 -0.72 4.58
CA LEU A 97 3.59 -0.32 4.12
C LEU A 97 4.61 -0.25 5.26
N ALA A 98 4.18 0.15 6.46
CA ALA A 98 5.05 0.13 7.64
C ALA A 98 5.46 -1.31 8.02
N GLY A 99 4.54 -2.26 7.91
CA GLY A 99 4.83 -3.69 8.11
C GLY A 99 5.88 -4.22 7.13
N VAL A 100 5.85 -3.80 5.86
CA VAL A 100 6.91 -4.14 4.88
C VAL A 100 8.23 -3.45 5.23
N ALA A 101 8.20 -2.16 5.56
CA ALA A 101 9.40 -1.41 5.92
C ALA A 101 10.12 -2.00 7.15
N THR A 102 9.37 -2.53 8.12
CA THR A 102 9.92 -3.17 9.32
C THR A 102 10.28 -4.64 9.11
N GLY A 103 9.80 -5.29 8.04
CA GLY A 103 10.05 -6.70 7.73
C GLY A 103 9.04 -7.68 8.33
N GLN A 104 7.90 -7.20 8.80
CA GLN A 104 6.76 -8.05 9.19
C GLN A 104 6.19 -8.78 7.96
N TYR A 105 6.16 -8.11 6.82
CA TYR A 105 5.83 -8.66 5.51
C TYR A 105 7.01 -8.52 4.58
N ASP A 106 7.18 -9.44 3.62
CA ASP A 106 8.25 -9.36 2.62
C ASP A 106 7.90 -8.40 1.50
N VAL A 107 6.63 -8.35 1.11
CA VAL A 107 6.13 -7.59 -0.04
C VAL A 107 4.79 -6.92 0.30
N ALA A 108 4.64 -5.65 -0.07
CA ALA A 108 3.33 -5.06 -0.32
C ALA A 108 2.92 -5.44 -1.75
N LEU A 109 2.13 -6.50 -1.89
CA LEU A 109 1.47 -6.88 -3.12
C LEU A 109 0.11 -6.19 -3.12
N SER A 110 0.15 -4.88 -3.25
CA SER A 110 -0.95 -3.94 -3.18
C SER A 110 -0.57 -2.75 -4.06
N ALA A 111 -1.52 -2.13 -4.70
CA ALA A 111 -1.29 -1.04 -5.67
C ALA A 111 -0.78 0.26 -5.00
N GLY A 112 0.32 0.16 -4.27
CA GLY A 112 0.98 1.30 -3.65
C GLY A 112 1.50 2.28 -4.71
N ILE A 113 1.23 3.58 -4.55
CA ILE A 113 1.79 4.60 -5.42
C ILE A 113 3.21 4.94 -4.96
N ILE A 114 4.15 5.03 -5.90
CA ILE A 114 5.52 5.46 -5.65
C ILE A 114 5.52 6.94 -5.27
N THR A 115 6.11 7.31 -4.12
CA THR A 115 6.24 8.70 -3.66
C THR A 115 7.64 8.97 -3.12
N ASP A 116 8.05 10.25 -3.09
CA ASP A 116 9.32 10.70 -2.52
C ASP A 116 9.49 10.27 -1.05
N GLU A 117 8.41 10.22 -0.29
CA GLU A 117 8.46 9.79 1.11
C GLU A 117 8.64 8.28 1.24
N ARG A 118 7.88 7.52 0.47
CA ARG A 118 7.87 6.05 0.55
C ARG A 118 9.21 5.41 0.14
N VAL A 119 9.92 5.99 -0.83
CA VAL A 119 11.23 5.46 -1.25
C VAL A 119 12.33 5.63 -0.20
N LYS A 120 12.11 6.39 0.87
CA LYS A 120 13.03 6.46 2.01
C LYS A 120 13.09 5.14 2.81
N SER A 121 12.02 4.36 2.80
CA SER A 121 11.90 3.10 3.55
C SER A 121 11.56 1.87 2.69
N LEU A 122 11.18 2.08 1.44
CA LEU A 122 10.74 1.04 0.52
C LEU A 122 11.50 1.11 -0.81
N THR A 123 11.60 -0.03 -1.47
CA THR A 123 12.05 -0.17 -2.87
C THR A 123 10.87 -0.70 -3.68
N PHE A 124 10.60 -0.09 -4.84
CA PHE A 124 9.43 -0.40 -5.66
C PHE A 124 9.80 -1.22 -6.89
N THR A 125 8.86 -2.06 -7.34
CA THR A 125 8.92 -2.77 -8.62
C THR A 125 8.70 -1.82 -9.80
N MET A 126 8.79 -2.36 -11.02
CA MET A 126 8.23 -1.67 -12.18
C MET A 126 6.73 -1.44 -11.99
N PRO A 127 6.17 -0.38 -12.62
CA PRO A 127 4.75 -0.06 -12.55
C PRO A 127 3.82 -1.15 -13.07
N ILE A 128 2.67 -1.27 -12.40
CA ILE A 128 1.56 -2.12 -12.84
C ILE A 128 0.37 -1.31 -13.38
N ALA A 129 0.30 -0.02 -13.07
CA ALA A 129 -0.72 0.92 -13.58
C ALA A 129 -0.31 2.39 -13.39
N PRO A 130 -0.93 3.36 -14.13
CA PRO A 130 -0.80 4.78 -13.84
C PRO A 130 -1.40 5.12 -12.49
N GLY A 131 -0.73 6.01 -11.73
CA GLY A 131 -1.12 6.44 -10.39
C GLY A 131 -1.40 7.94 -10.24
N THR A 132 -1.34 8.72 -11.35
CA THR A 132 -1.62 10.16 -11.34
C THR A 132 -2.97 10.45 -10.71
N HIS A 133 -3.03 11.45 -9.83
CA HIS A 133 -4.23 11.73 -9.05
C HIS A 133 -5.20 12.61 -9.83
N PHE A 134 -6.47 12.24 -9.74
CA PHE A 134 -7.62 12.96 -10.23
C PHE A 134 -8.63 13.13 -9.10
N ILE A 135 -9.69 13.88 -9.37
CA ILE A 135 -10.80 14.04 -8.44
C ILE A 135 -12.02 13.26 -8.91
N VAL A 136 -12.79 12.77 -7.95
CA VAL A 136 -14.17 12.33 -8.16
C VAL A 136 -15.11 13.27 -7.42
N MET A 137 -16.23 13.59 -8.05
CA MET A 137 -17.27 14.50 -7.58
C MET A 137 -18.64 13.82 -7.64
N ARG A 138 -19.62 14.40 -6.95
CA ARG A 138 -21.03 14.01 -7.14
C ARG A 138 -21.47 14.25 -8.56
N LYS A 139 -22.35 13.40 -9.10
CA LYS A 139 -22.99 13.61 -10.38
C LYS A 139 -23.76 14.94 -10.37
N GLY A 140 -23.55 15.74 -11.43
CA GLY A 140 -24.16 17.07 -11.55
C GLY A 140 -23.39 18.19 -10.83
N GLU A 141 -22.21 17.94 -10.27
CA GLU A 141 -21.34 19.00 -9.76
C GLU A 141 -20.81 19.83 -10.95
N ASN A 142 -21.21 21.10 -11.02
CA ASN A 142 -20.88 21.99 -12.13
C ASN A 142 -19.95 23.17 -11.72
N ARG A 143 -19.65 23.31 -10.43
CA ARG A 143 -18.77 24.38 -9.91
C ARG A 143 -17.30 24.08 -10.22
N ILE A 144 -16.91 22.80 -10.30
CA ILE A 144 -15.52 22.35 -10.41
C ILE A 144 -15.22 21.99 -11.88
N LYS A 145 -14.51 22.88 -12.58
CA LYS A 145 -14.11 22.73 -13.99
C LYS A 145 -12.60 22.78 -14.16
N THR A 146 -11.90 23.45 -13.25
CA THR A 146 -10.47 23.65 -13.23
C THR A 146 -9.91 23.41 -11.83
N ILE A 147 -8.59 23.29 -11.71
CA ILE A 147 -7.93 23.13 -10.39
C ILE A 147 -8.18 24.33 -9.48
N ALA A 148 -8.32 25.54 -10.03
CA ALA A 148 -8.61 26.76 -9.26
C ALA A 148 -9.99 26.72 -8.55
N ASP A 149 -10.94 25.99 -9.11
CA ASP A 149 -12.29 25.85 -8.54
C ASP A 149 -12.32 24.97 -7.28
N LEU A 150 -11.20 24.30 -6.96
CA LEU A 150 -11.04 23.54 -5.71
C LEU A 150 -10.77 24.45 -4.50
N ASN A 151 -10.58 25.75 -4.73
CA ASN A 151 -10.33 26.75 -3.69
C ASN A 151 -11.35 26.70 -2.56
N GLY A 152 -10.88 26.43 -1.34
CA GLY A 152 -11.70 26.40 -0.13
C GLY A 152 -12.67 25.23 0.00
N LEU A 153 -12.77 24.34 -1.00
CA LEU A 153 -13.65 23.19 -0.99
C LEU A 153 -13.12 22.05 -0.10
N THR A 154 -14.05 21.29 0.48
CA THR A 154 -13.72 20.18 1.38
C THR A 154 -13.30 18.94 0.56
N VAL A 155 -12.07 18.45 0.83
CA VAL A 155 -11.51 17.24 0.19
C VAL A 155 -11.57 16.04 1.10
N GLY A 156 -11.96 14.88 0.54
CA GLY A 156 -11.83 13.55 1.16
C GLY A 156 -10.62 12.79 0.64
N VAL A 157 -9.87 12.12 1.53
CA VAL A 157 -8.74 11.25 1.19
C VAL A 157 -8.63 10.09 2.19
N GLN A 158 -8.05 8.97 1.77
CA GLN A 158 -7.69 7.90 2.71
C GLN A 158 -6.45 8.31 3.52
N GLN A 159 -6.47 8.04 4.81
CA GLN A 159 -5.35 8.31 5.72
C GLN A 159 -4.10 7.49 5.30
N GLY A 160 -2.93 8.16 5.28
CA GLY A 160 -1.67 7.52 4.89
C GLY A 160 -1.55 7.18 3.39
N SER A 161 -2.53 7.56 2.56
CA SER A 161 -2.47 7.38 1.11
C SER A 161 -1.46 8.30 0.45
N ALA A 162 -1.05 7.97 -0.77
CA ALA A 162 -0.23 8.86 -1.60
C ALA A 162 -0.99 10.14 -2.00
N GLN A 163 -2.31 10.03 -2.12
CA GLN A 163 -3.19 11.17 -2.40
C GLN A 163 -3.18 12.18 -1.25
N TYR A 164 -3.18 11.68 0.01
CA TYR A 164 -3.00 12.55 1.18
C TYR A 164 -1.61 13.22 1.17
N GLN A 165 -0.56 12.47 0.84
CA GLN A 165 0.81 13.00 0.76
C GLN A 165 0.98 14.05 -0.36
N ALA A 166 0.13 14.02 -1.40
CA ALA A 166 0.17 14.99 -2.51
C ALA A 166 -0.63 16.28 -2.23
N LEU A 167 -1.42 16.37 -1.16
CA LEU A 167 -2.20 17.57 -0.85
C LEU A 167 -1.37 18.85 -0.65
N PRO A 168 -0.15 18.82 -0.08
CA PRO A 168 0.73 20.00 -0.06
C PRO A 168 1.06 20.54 -1.46
N GLU A 169 1.25 19.69 -2.46
CA GLU A 169 1.47 20.11 -3.86
C GLU A 169 0.21 20.81 -4.41
N LEU A 170 -0.98 20.26 -4.16
CA LEU A 170 -2.24 20.90 -4.51
C LEU A 170 -2.44 22.24 -3.80
N GLN A 171 -2.08 22.33 -2.53
CA GLN A 171 -2.09 23.58 -1.74
C GLN A 171 -1.22 24.64 -2.43
N GLU A 172 0.03 24.32 -2.80
CA GLU A 172 0.93 25.26 -3.48
C GLU A 172 0.37 25.75 -4.84
N ILE A 173 -0.27 24.84 -5.60
CA ILE A 173 -0.90 25.21 -6.88
C ILE A 173 -2.03 26.22 -6.63
N LEU A 174 -2.88 25.98 -5.64
CA LEU A 174 -3.98 26.86 -5.30
C LEU A 174 -3.49 28.22 -4.79
N GLU A 175 -2.47 28.24 -3.93
CA GLU A 175 -1.88 29.47 -3.38
C GLU A 175 -1.26 30.37 -4.47
N LYS A 176 -0.60 29.78 -5.48
CA LYS A 176 -0.12 30.54 -6.65
C LYS A 176 -1.26 31.21 -7.45
N GLY A 177 -2.46 30.65 -7.37
CA GLY A 177 -3.68 31.25 -7.94
C GLY A 177 -4.44 32.17 -6.99
N GLY A 178 -3.89 32.47 -5.80
CA GLY A 178 -4.57 33.31 -4.78
C GLY A 178 -5.63 32.57 -3.97
N GLY A 179 -5.70 31.25 -4.09
CA GLY A 179 -6.62 30.38 -3.34
C GLY A 179 -5.94 29.63 -2.20
N LYS A 180 -6.62 28.66 -1.63
CA LYS A 180 -6.11 27.77 -0.58
C LYS A 180 -6.82 26.42 -0.62
N LEU A 181 -6.15 25.39 -0.12
CA LEU A 181 -6.78 24.12 0.16
C LEU A 181 -7.84 24.30 1.25
N GLY A 182 -9.01 23.69 1.06
CA GLY A 182 -10.08 23.71 2.04
C GLY A 182 -9.89 22.68 3.16
N LYS A 183 -10.98 22.32 3.83
CA LYS A 183 -10.96 21.29 4.88
C LYS A 183 -10.55 19.93 4.29
N VAL A 184 -9.60 19.25 4.93
CA VAL A 184 -9.19 17.87 4.61
C VAL A 184 -9.89 16.93 5.58
N VAL A 185 -10.64 15.96 5.04
CA VAL A 185 -11.27 14.87 5.81
C VAL A 185 -10.56 13.57 5.45
N GLN A 186 -9.98 12.94 6.48
CA GLN A 186 -9.29 11.67 6.34
C GLN A 186 -10.19 10.53 6.74
N TYR A 187 -10.20 9.46 5.93
CA TYR A 187 -11.01 8.25 6.13
C TYR A 187 -10.11 7.03 6.31
N ALA A 188 -10.59 6.00 6.98
CA ALA A 188 -9.89 4.73 7.10
C ALA A 188 -9.82 4.01 5.75
N SER A 189 -10.88 4.11 4.93
CA SER A 189 -10.98 3.49 3.60
C SER A 189 -11.57 4.45 2.57
N TYR A 190 -11.33 4.19 1.29
CA TYR A 190 -11.95 4.96 0.19
C TYR A 190 -13.47 4.76 0.07
N PRO A 191 -14.06 3.57 0.28
CA PRO A 191 -15.51 3.43 0.33
C PRO A 191 -16.21 4.36 1.31
N GLU A 192 -15.61 4.61 2.51
CA GLU A 192 -16.15 5.60 3.47
C GLU A 192 -16.10 7.02 2.89
N ALA A 193 -14.96 7.40 2.26
CA ALA A 193 -14.83 8.70 1.60
C ALA A 193 -15.88 8.90 0.50
N TYR A 194 -16.16 7.85 -0.28
CA TYR A 194 -17.18 7.92 -1.33
C TYR A 194 -18.61 7.97 -0.79
N GLN A 195 -18.90 7.34 0.34
CA GLN A 195 -20.20 7.48 1.02
C GLN A 195 -20.42 8.93 1.48
N ASP A 196 -19.39 9.54 2.06
CA ASP A 196 -19.43 10.92 2.51
C ASP A 196 -19.51 11.92 1.35
N LEU A 197 -18.81 11.63 0.25
CA LEU A 197 -18.95 12.40 -0.98
C LEU A 197 -20.39 12.34 -1.52
N ALA A 198 -20.98 11.15 -1.62
CA ALA A 198 -22.35 10.95 -2.09
C ALA A 198 -23.38 11.68 -1.20
N ALA A 199 -23.14 11.68 0.13
CA ALA A 199 -23.97 12.36 1.12
C ALA A 199 -23.75 13.89 1.19
N GLY A 200 -22.78 14.44 0.42
CA GLY A 200 -22.49 15.88 0.40
C GLY A 200 -21.67 16.40 1.58
N ARG A 201 -21.03 15.52 2.36
CA ARG A 201 -20.16 15.89 3.47
C ARG A 201 -18.76 16.33 3.03
N THR A 202 -18.34 15.91 1.83
CA THR A 202 -17.16 16.42 1.11
C THR A 202 -17.59 16.93 -0.27
N ASP A 203 -16.81 17.85 -0.85
CA ASP A 203 -17.08 18.38 -2.19
C ASP A 203 -16.45 17.49 -3.27
N TYR A 204 -15.27 16.97 -3.00
CA TYR A 204 -14.55 16.04 -3.88
C TYR A 204 -13.69 15.07 -3.08
N VAL A 205 -13.33 13.95 -3.72
CA VAL A 205 -12.35 12.97 -3.19
C VAL A 205 -11.21 12.85 -4.21
N VAL A 206 -9.97 12.81 -3.73
CA VAL A 206 -8.80 12.59 -4.58
C VAL A 206 -8.46 11.10 -4.62
N ASN A 207 -8.33 10.53 -5.82
CA ASN A 207 -7.82 9.17 -6.01
C ASN A 207 -7.06 9.05 -7.34
N SER A 208 -6.47 7.88 -7.64
CA SER A 208 -5.81 7.65 -8.93
C SER A 208 -6.81 7.69 -10.09
N ALA A 209 -6.35 8.10 -11.27
CA ALA A 209 -7.18 8.15 -12.47
C ALA A 209 -7.91 6.83 -12.74
N VAL A 210 -7.21 5.70 -12.53
CA VAL A 210 -7.78 4.35 -12.74
C VAL A 210 -8.93 4.08 -11.76
N THR A 211 -8.74 4.37 -10.48
CA THR A 211 -9.77 4.17 -9.45
C THR A 211 -10.97 5.10 -9.67
N VAL A 212 -10.72 6.38 -9.99
CA VAL A 212 -11.79 7.34 -10.32
C VAL A 212 -12.60 6.87 -11.52
N ALA A 213 -11.94 6.42 -12.60
CA ALA A 213 -12.63 5.91 -13.79
C ALA A 213 -13.46 4.66 -13.49
N SER A 214 -12.93 3.73 -12.68
CA SER A 214 -13.67 2.53 -12.28
C SER A 214 -14.90 2.87 -11.44
N LEU A 215 -14.77 3.71 -10.43
CA LEU A 215 -15.88 4.14 -9.58
C LEU A 215 -17.00 4.82 -10.38
N VAL A 216 -16.65 5.72 -11.31
CA VAL A 216 -17.63 6.42 -12.16
C VAL A 216 -18.32 5.44 -13.11
N ARG A 217 -17.61 4.46 -13.66
CA ARG A 217 -18.20 3.41 -14.51
C ARG A 217 -19.18 2.53 -13.73
N GLU A 218 -18.88 2.20 -12.48
CA GLU A 218 -19.73 1.39 -11.61
C GLU A 218 -20.94 2.14 -11.07
N ARG A 219 -20.79 3.45 -10.82
CA ARG A 219 -21.82 4.30 -10.19
C ARG A 219 -22.04 5.60 -10.97
N PRO A 220 -22.40 5.54 -12.28
CA PRO A 220 -22.45 6.71 -13.17
C PRO A 220 -23.57 7.71 -12.83
N THR A 221 -24.57 7.27 -12.08
CA THR A 221 -25.67 8.12 -11.60
C THR A 221 -25.32 8.88 -10.32
N VAL A 222 -24.25 8.48 -9.61
CA VAL A 222 -23.85 9.06 -8.33
C VAL A 222 -22.61 9.94 -8.45
N PHE A 223 -21.64 9.53 -9.29
CA PHE A 223 -20.35 10.18 -9.40
C PHE A 223 -20.01 10.62 -10.83
N GLN A 224 -19.10 11.58 -10.91
CA GLN A 224 -18.42 12.00 -12.13
C GLN A 224 -16.95 12.29 -11.84
N ALA A 225 -16.10 12.08 -12.85
CA ALA A 225 -14.65 12.36 -12.76
C ALA A 225 -14.36 13.84 -13.06
N GLY A 226 -13.32 14.38 -12.40
CA GLY A 226 -12.67 15.59 -12.86
C GLY A 226 -11.90 15.35 -14.16
N THR A 227 -11.71 16.40 -14.96
CA THR A 227 -11.07 16.33 -16.27
C THR A 227 -9.59 16.73 -16.25
N PHE A 228 -9.04 17.05 -15.08
CA PHE A 228 -7.68 17.54 -14.89
C PHE A 228 -6.98 16.77 -13.76
N PRO A 229 -5.65 16.56 -13.88
CA PRO A 229 -4.86 15.98 -12.79
C PRO A 229 -4.66 16.98 -11.65
N VAL A 230 -4.55 16.49 -10.42
CA VAL A 230 -4.24 17.26 -9.21
C VAL A 230 -2.90 16.88 -8.59
N SER A 231 -2.08 16.14 -9.30
CA SER A 231 -0.71 15.80 -8.94
C SER A 231 0.16 15.62 -10.20
N ARG A 232 1.48 15.53 -9.99
CA ARG A 232 2.42 15.09 -11.02
C ARG A 232 2.13 13.64 -11.44
N THR A 233 2.63 13.24 -12.62
CA THR A 233 2.61 11.83 -13.07
C THR A 233 3.17 10.93 -11.97
N SER A 234 2.49 9.83 -11.68
CA SER A 234 2.90 8.82 -10.73
C SER A 234 2.40 7.45 -11.13
N TYR A 235 2.86 6.39 -10.44
CA TYR A 235 2.62 5.01 -10.84
C TYR A 235 2.30 4.13 -9.65
N HIS A 236 1.40 3.17 -9.84
CA HIS A 236 1.17 2.06 -8.92
C HIS A 236 2.22 0.98 -9.13
N ALA A 237 2.80 0.50 -8.05
CA ALA A 237 3.78 -0.58 -8.04
C ALA A 237 3.72 -1.38 -6.74
N TRP A 238 4.29 -2.59 -6.73
CA TRP A 238 4.52 -3.34 -5.51
C TRP A 238 5.76 -2.82 -4.79
N ALA A 239 5.85 -3.08 -3.50
CA ALA A 239 6.95 -2.60 -2.70
C ALA A 239 7.56 -3.69 -1.83
N VAL A 240 8.88 -3.63 -1.65
CA VAL A 240 9.67 -4.40 -0.70
C VAL A 240 10.37 -3.45 0.26
N LYS A 241 10.92 -3.94 1.36
CA LYS A 241 11.77 -3.14 2.24
C LYS A 241 12.92 -2.51 1.45
N ARG A 242 13.28 -1.26 1.81
CA ARG A 242 14.39 -0.56 1.17
C ARG A 242 15.67 -1.40 1.19
N GLY A 243 16.32 -1.46 0.04
CA GLY A 243 17.56 -2.22 -0.16
C GLY A 243 17.38 -3.72 -0.43
N ASN A 244 16.15 -4.26 -0.37
CA ASN A 244 15.89 -5.65 -0.76
C ASN A 244 15.78 -5.80 -2.28
N ASN A 245 16.87 -5.43 -2.97
CA ASN A 245 16.91 -5.35 -4.43
C ASN A 245 16.73 -6.72 -5.11
N GLU A 246 17.28 -7.80 -4.52
CA GLU A 246 17.13 -9.15 -5.08
C GLU A 246 15.66 -9.59 -5.12
N LEU A 247 14.89 -9.32 -4.05
CA LEU A 247 13.47 -9.65 -4.03
C LEU A 247 12.68 -8.77 -5.01
N ARG A 248 12.99 -7.45 -5.08
CA ARG A 248 12.42 -6.55 -6.08
C ARG A 248 12.68 -7.08 -7.50
N ASP A 249 13.91 -7.51 -7.80
CA ASP A 249 14.29 -7.98 -9.13
C ASP A 249 13.63 -9.32 -9.49
N TYR A 250 13.44 -10.21 -8.50
CA TYR A 250 12.62 -11.41 -8.65
C TYR A 250 11.18 -11.08 -9.07
N LEU A 251 10.55 -10.11 -8.37
CA LEU A 251 9.20 -9.65 -8.69
C LEU A 251 9.15 -8.93 -10.05
N ASN A 252 10.16 -8.13 -10.37
CA ASN A 252 10.30 -7.49 -11.68
C ASN A 252 10.44 -8.52 -12.81
N GLY A 253 11.16 -9.62 -12.58
CA GLY A 253 11.24 -10.74 -13.53
C GLY A 253 9.87 -11.34 -13.85
N PHE A 254 9.03 -11.52 -12.83
CA PHE A 254 7.64 -11.96 -13.00
C PHE A 254 6.82 -10.90 -13.76
N LEU A 255 6.80 -9.65 -13.32
CA LEU A 255 6.05 -8.58 -13.98
C LEU A 255 6.48 -8.35 -15.42
N LYS A 256 7.79 -8.47 -15.72
CA LYS A 256 8.31 -8.40 -17.09
C LYS A 256 7.69 -9.47 -17.99
N ARG A 257 7.62 -10.73 -17.52
CA ARG A 257 6.95 -11.80 -18.26
C ARG A 257 5.47 -11.51 -18.50
N MET A 258 4.76 -10.96 -17.47
CA MET A 258 3.34 -10.58 -17.62
C MET A 258 3.14 -9.45 -18.64
N HIS A 259 4.10 -8.56 -18.78
CA HIS A 259 4.11 -7.55 -19.85
C HIS A 259 4.38 -8.17 -21.23
N GLU A 260 5.43 -8.99 -21.35
CA GLU A 260 5.89 -9.54 -22.63
C GLU A 260 4.90 -10.50 -23.27
N ASN A 261 4.24 -11.32 -22.46
CA ASN A 261 3.21 -12.26 -22.94
C ASN A 261 1.81 -11.62 -23.04
N GLY A 262 1.65 -10.34 -22.68
CA GLY A 262 0.40 -9.59 -22.76
C GLY A 262 -0.59 -9.83 -21.62
N THR A 263 -0.28 -10.68 -20.65
CA THR A 263 -1.18 -11.02 -19.53
C THR A 263 -1.53 -9.80 -18.70
N LEU A 264 -0.55 -8.92 -18.38
CA LEU A 264 -0.83 -7.71 -17.61
C LEU A 264 -1.86 -6.82 -18.33
N TYR A 265 -1.78 -6.68 -19.64
CA TYR A 265 -2.72 -5.86 -20.41
C TYR A 265 -4.12 -6.47 -20.44
N GLN A 266 -4.24 -7.80 -20.53
CA GLN A 266 -5.53 -8.49 -20.45
C GLN A 266 -6.18 -8.29 -19.07
N LEU A 267 -5.37 -8.35 -17.99
CA LEU A 267 -5.86 -8.10 -16.64
C LEU A 267 -6.24 -6.63 -16.44
N GLN A 268 -5.50 -5.69 -17.01
CA GLN A 268 -5.88 -4.27 -17.00
C GLN A 268 -7.19 -4.04 -17.73
N GLU A 269 -7.39 -4.62 -18.93
CA GLU A 269 -8.68 -4.56 -19.64
C GLU A 269 -9.83 -5.13 -18.80
N LYS A 270 -9.60 -6.30 -18.17
CA LYS A 270 -10.60 -6.95 -17.31
C LYS A 270 -11.04 -6.05 -16.15
N TRP A 271 -10.10 -5.43 -15.45
CA TRP A 271 -10.37 -4.71 -14.22
C TRP A 271 -10.59 -3.22 -14.41
N PHE A 272 -9.87 -2.61 -15.35
CA PHE A 272 -9.90 -1.15 -15.59
C PHE A 272 -10.76 -0.77 -16.79
N GLY A 273 -11.06 -1.74 -17.69
CA GLY A 273 -11.72 -1.48 -18.97
C GLY A 273 -10.80 -0.82 -20.00
N GLN A 274 -9.50 -0.78 -19.74
CA GLN A 274 -8.47 -0.28 -20.64
C GLN A 274 -7.11 -0.80 -20.24
N SER A 275 -6.15 -0.82 -21.18
CA SER A 275 -4.76 -1.22 -20.92
C SER A 275 -3.77 -0.09 -21.16
N PHE A 276 -2.61 -0.16 -20.47
CA PHE A 276 -1.59 0.89 -20.46
C PHE A 276 -0.25 0.35 -20.99
N ARG A 277 -0.08 0.36 -22.33
CA ARG A 277 1.08 -0.25 -22.99
C ARG A 277 2.36 0.59 -22.93
N ASN A 278 2.25 1.90 -22.69
CA ASN A 278 3.36 2.86 -22.72
C ASN A 278 3.88 3.21 -21.33
N MET A 279 3.66 2.35 -20.32
CA MET A 279 4.21 2.57 -18.98
C MET A 279 5.73 2.34 -18.95
N PRO A 280 6.46 3.04 -18.06
CA PRO A 280 7.88 2.78 -17.83
C PRO A 280 8.10 1.36 -17.36
N ARG A 281 9.27 0.79 -17.69
CA ARG A 281 9.69 -0.56 -17.28
C ARG A 281 10.54 -0.57 -16.00
N VAL A 282 10.65 0.59 -15.37
CA VAL A 282 11.34 0.81 -14.09
C VAL A 282 10.44 1.68 -13.21
N GLY A 283 10.58 1.55 -11.90
CA GLY A 283 9.90 2.45 -10.97
C GLY A 283 10.44 3.88 -11.14
N LEU A 284 9.52 4.87 -11.15
CA LEU A 284 9.85 6.29 -11.24
C LEU A 284 9.17 7.06 -10.11
N LEU A 285 9.83 8.08 -9.59
CA LEU A 285 9.26 9.06 -8.69
C LEU A 285 8.23 9.95 -9.42
N PRO A 286 7.32 10.63 -8.69
CA PRO A 286 6.38 11.57 -9.28
C PRO A 286 7.04 12.58 -10.23
N GLY A 287 6.44 12.77 -11.43
CA GLY A 287 7.00 13.60 -12.49
C GLY A 287 8.12 12.91 -13.28
N ASP A 288 8.09 11.58 -13.37
CA ASP A 288 9.00 10.73 -14.15
C ASP A 288 10.49 10.87 -13.75
N ARG A 289 10.76 11.21 -12.49
CA ARG A 289 12.12 11.32 -11.96
C ARG A 289 12.69 9.93 -11.60
N PRO A 290 14.00 9.68 -11.79
CA PRO A 290 14.62 8.45 -11.35
C PRO A 290 14.46 8.22 -9.84
N MET A 291 14.26 6.96 -9.41
CA MET A 291 14.33 6.61 -8.00
C MET A 291 15.79 6.67 -7.51
N PRO A 292 16.03 7.05 -6.25
CA PRO A 292 17.37 6.97 -5.67
C PRO A 292 17.80 5.50 -5.53
N ASP A 293 19.09 5.26 -5.69
CA ASP A 293 19.75 3.96 -5.48
C ASP A 293 19.58 3.43 -4.04
#